data_29661ab6b305e38ca81f8ce5081be90a
#
_entry.id   29661ab6b305e38ca81f8ce5081be90a
#
_cell.length_a   1.000
_cell.length_b   1.000
_cell.length_c   1.000
_cell.angle_alpha   90.00
_cell.angle_beta   90.00
_cell.angle_gamma   90.00
#
_symmetry.space_group_name_H-M   'P 1'
#
loop_
_entity.id
_entity.type
_entity.pdbx_description
1 polymer ?
#
loop_
_entity_poly.entity_id
_entity_poly.type
_entity_poly.pdbx_seq_one_letter_code
_entity_poly.pdbx_strand_id
1 'polypeptide(L)'
;MFEIGPDRDLFDFLTLIIGVLGCAAGFISLWMQITNKPRLKIQSYAPKVTGFMDNLYCTEKRYKSSGKIALVPLSIINLKPLDTSIYYIEMIYNGNSTTYDSQYKVSKVVDSQLPFISSQLVNSNGQITLPYRLHGMETVNLLLTFPYVQNWYKEYQKKGEPIDVTVCIHTSTKILKYHTSLADIRVNVQNITY
;
A
#
# COMPACT_ATOMS: atom_id res chain seq x y z
N MET A 1 -40.13 59.39 17.73
CA MET A 1 -38.95 59.33 18.57
C MET A 1 -38.90 57.90 19.14
N PHE A 2 -38.14 57.00 18.52
CA PHE A 2 -38.02 55.60 19.01
C PHE A 2 -36.93 55.59 20.08
N GLU A 3 -37.33 55.42 21.34
CA GLU A 3 -36.40 55.15 22.42
C GLU A 3 -35.81 53.73 22.20
N ILE A 4 -34.55 53.69 21.87
CA ILE A 4 -33.78 52.44 21.83
C ILE A 4 -33.41 52.12 23.26
N GLY A 5 -34.16 51.18 23.87
CA GLY A 5 -33.90 50.77 25.25
C GLY A 5 -32.56 50.04 25.38
N PRO A 6 -31.88 50.13 26.55
CA PRO A 6 -30.55 49.51 26.80
C PRO A 6 -30.48 48.02 26.60
N ASP A 7 -31.62 47.36 26.63
CA ASP A 7 -31.70 45.87 26.38
C ASP A 7 -31.42 45.49 24.94
N ARG A 8 -31.64 46.37 23.98
CA ARG A 8 -31.41 46.09 22.56
C ARG A 8 -29.92 46.06 22.23
N ASP A 9 -29.15 46.99 22.82
CA ASP A 9 -27.70 47.07 22.62
C ASP A 9 -27.00 45.83 23.20
N LEU A 10 -27.52 45.31 24.34
CA LEU A 10 -26.99 44.09 24.96
C LEU A 10 -27.27 42.83 24.07
N PHE A 11 -28.45 42.79 23.50
CA PHE A 11 -28.85 41.68 22.62
C PHE A 11 -28.06 41.69 21.31
N ASP A 12 -27.85 42.82 20.71
CA ASP A 12 -27.06 43.00 19.50
C ASP A 12 -25.59 42.68 19.77
N PHE A 13 -25.05 43.07 20.92
CA PHE A 13 -23.69 42.73 21.35
C PHE A 13 -23.50 41.23 21.60
N LEU A 14 -24.45 40.53 22.22
CA LEU A 14 -24.43 39.11 22.42
C LEU A 14 -24.53 38.36 21.08
N THR A 15 -25.38 38.82 20.17
CA THR A 15 -25.52 38.25 18.84
C THR A 15 -24.23 38.36 18.04
N LEU A 16 -23.55 39.51 18.15
CA LEU A 16 -22.24 39.74 17.51
C LEU A 16 -21.18 38.78 18.07
N ILE A 17 -21.10 38.62 19.39
CA ILE A 17 -20.16 37.68 20.03
C ILE A 17 -20.42 36.25 19.56
N ILE A 18 -21.67 35.79 19.56
CA ILE A 18 -22.04 34.44 19.11
C ILE A 18 -21.67 34.26 17.63
N GLY A 19 -21.92 35.28 16.82
CA GLY A 19 -21.56 35.26 15.39
C GLY A 19 -20.05 35.14 15.19
N VAL A 20 -19.25 35.91 15.91
CA VAL A 20 -17.78 35.86 15.84
C VAL A 20 -17.25 34.48 16.31
N LEU A 21 -17.76 33.97 17.43
CA LEU A 21 -17.40 32.65 17.95
C LEU A 21 -17.79 31.52 16.98
N GLY A 22 -18.97 31.61 16.37
CA GLY A 22 -19.43 30.67 15.36
C GLY A 22 -18.55 30.67 14.12
N CYS A 23 -18.18 31.85 13.62
CA CYS A 23 -17.23 31.99 12.50
C CYS A 23 -15.84 31.43 12.85
N ALA A 24 -15.32 31.72 14.04
CA ALA A 24 -14.03 31.21 14.48
C ALA A 24 -14.04 29.67 14.59
N ALA A 25 -15.09 29.10 15.19
CA ALA A 25 -15.26 27.65 15.28
C ALA A 25 -15.39 26.97 13.90
N GLY A 26 -16.13 27.59 12.98
CA GLY A 26 -16.24 27.14 11.59
C GLY A 26 -14.91 27.18 10.85
N PHE A 27 -14.15 28.25 11.02
CA PHE A 27 -12.82 28.39 10.42
C PHE A 27 -11.82 27.36 10.97
N ILE A 28 -11.80 27.14 12.29
CA ILE A 28 -10.97 26.12 12.94
C ILE A 28 -11.34 24.72 12.44
N SER A 29 -12.63 24.44 12.34
CA SER A 29 -13.12 23.14 11.80
C SER A 29 -12.68 22.92 10.37
N LEU A 30 -12.84 23.93 9.51
CA LEU A 30 -12.39 23.88 8.12
C LEU A 30 -10.87 23.71 8.02
N TRP A 31 -10.12 24.46 8.82
CA TRP A 31 -8.67 24.34 8.91
C TRP A 31 -8.24 22.93 9.33
N MET A 32 -8.88 22.37 10.34
CA MET A 32 -8.64 20.98 10.78
C MET A 32 -8.93 19.98 9.66
N GLN A 33 -10.00 20.13 8.91
CA GLN A 33 -10.34 19.25 7.78
C GLN A 33 -9.29 19.32 6.66
N ILE A 34 -8.80 20.51 6.33
CA ILE A 34 -7.79 20.71 5.28
C ILE A 34 -6.42 20.17 5.70
N THR A 35 -6.04 20.39 6.96
CA THR A 35 -4.71 20.00 7.48
C THR A 35 -4.64 18.55 7.96
N ASN A 36 -5.79 17.97 8.31
CA ASN A 36 -5.86 16.65 8.89
C ASN A 36 -5.99 15.56 7.79
N LYS A 37 -4.98 15.50 6.91
CA LYS A 37 -4.91 14.46 5.89
C LYS A 37 -4.24 13.20 6.45
N PRO A 38 -4.62 11.99 6.01
CA PRO A 38 -3.94 10.76 6.42
C PRO A 38 -2.46 10.83 6.04
N ARG A 39 -1.59 10.54 7.01
CA ARG A 39 -0.14 10.50 6.82
C ARG A 39 0.30 9.04 6.69
N LEU A 40 0.57 8.63 5.46
CA LEU A 40 0.97 7.27 5.15
C LEU A 40 2.48 7.18 5.01
N LYS A 41 3.05 6.10 5.57
CA LYS A 41 4.45 5.69 5.42
C LYS A 41 4.47 4.31 4.78
N ILE A 42 5.40 4.09 3.85
CA ILE A 42 5.66 2.80 3.24
C ILE A 42 7.07 2.37 3.61
N GLN A 43 7.22 1.08 3.91
CA GLN A 43 8.52 0.45 4.13
C GLN A 43 8.47 -1.03 3.75
N SER A 44 9.59 -1.62 3.34
CA SER A 44 9.67 -3.06 3.20
C SER A 44 9.82 -3.71 4.56
N TYR A 45 9.05 -4.77 4.83
CA TYR A 45 9.21 -5.58 6.04
C TYR A 45 10.08 -6.82 5.80
N ALA A 46 10.31 -7.19 4.54
CA ALA A 46 11.13 -8.32 4.15
C ALA A 46 11.94 -8.02 2.87
N PRO A 47 12.93 -7.11 2.91
CA PRO A 47 13.64 -6.67 1.70
C PRO A 47 14.37 -7.80 0.96
N LYS A 48 14.80 -8.86 1.68
CA LYS A 48 15.46 -10.04 1.08
C LYS A 48 14.53 -10.90 0.22
N VAL A 49 13.22 -10.68 0.30
CA VAL A 49 12.17 -11.40 -0.45
C VAL A 49 11.67 -10.58 -1.64
N THR A 50 12.20 -9.37 -1.82
CA THR A 50 11.86 -8.55 -2.97
C THR A 50 12.59 -9.05 -4.20
N GLY A 51 11.85 -9.47 -5.23
CA GLY A 51 12.49 -9.93 -6.46
C GLY A 51 11.60 -10.77 -7.37
N PHE A 52 12.24 -11.39 -8.37
CA PHE A 52 11.59 -12.29 -9.31
C PHE A 52 11.52 -13.71 -8.74
N MET A 53 10.38 -14.34 -8.89
CA MET A 53 10.15 -15.73 -8.53
C MET A 53 9.40 -16.46 -9.65
N ASP A 54 9.61 -17.77 -9.76
CA ASP A 54 8.80 -18.60 -10.66
C ASP A 54 7.36 -18.67 -10.17
N ASN A 55 6.42 -18.41 -11.08
CA ASN A 55 5.01 -18.68 -10.82
C ASN A 55 4.77 -20.17 -10.98
N LEU A 56 4.85 -20.91 -9.87
CA LEU A 56 4.73 -22.35 -9.85
C LEU A 56 3.27 -22.77 -9.67
N TYR A 57 2.81 -23.69 -10.48
CA TYR A 57 1.54 -24.35 -10.30
C TYR A 57 1.72 -25.86 -10.26
N CYS A 58 0.90 -26.55 -9.48
CA CYS A 58 0.96 -27.99 -9.31
C CYS A 58 0.04 -28.68 -10.32
N THR A 59 0.60 -29.59 -11.12
CA THR A 59 -0.17 -30.50 -11.97
C THR A 59 0.31 -31.94 -11.69
N GLU A 60 -0.61 -32.82 -11.31
CA GLU A 60 -0.36 -34.28 -11.20
C GLU A 60 0.98 -34.64 -10.54
N LYS A 61 1.27 -34.10 -9.36
CA LYS A 61 2.50 -34.32 -8.57
C LYS A 61 3.78 -33.64 -9.10
N ARG A 62 3.68 -32.75 -10.08
CA ARG A 62 4.84 -31.97 -10.56
C ARG A 62 4.55 -30.48 -10.55
N TYR A 63 5.55 -29.70 -10.14
CA TYR A 63 5.48 -28.23 -10.23
C TYR A 63 5.96 -27.80 -11.60
N LYS A 64 5.14 -27.00 -12.27
CA LYS A 64 5.49 -26.35 -13.55
C LYS A 64 5.52 -24.84 -13.36
N SER A 65 6.43 -24.18 -14.05
CA SER A 65 6.47 -22.71 -14.08
C SER A 65 5.59 -22.20 -15.21
N SER A 66 4.71 -21.24 -14.93
CA SER A 66 3.92 -20.50 -15.93
C SER A 66 4.55 -19.16 -16.30
N GLY A 67 5.78 -18.89 -15.85
CA GLY A 67 6.50 -17.64 -16.08
C GLY A 67 7.05 -17.04 -14.79
N LYS A 68 7.47 -15.79 -14.85
CA LYS A 68 7.98 -15.04 -13.70
C LYS A 68 6.93 -14.09 -13.16
N ILE A 69 6.91 -13.96 -11.85
CA ILE A 69 6.19 -12.92 -11.10
C ILE A 69 7.21 -12.12 -10.29
N ALA A 70 6.88 -10.87 -9.98
CA ALA A 70 7.65 -10.11 -9.01
C ALA A 70 6.91 -10.09 -7.68
N LEU A 71 7.68 -10.26 -6.60
CA LEU A 71 7.21 -10.16 -5.21
C LEU A 71 7.78 -8.92 -4.58
N VAL A 72 6.92 -8.16 -3.90
CA VAL A 72 7.33 -6.96 -3.14
C VAL A 72 6.58 -6.94 -1.81
N PRO A 73 7.24 -7.31 -0.71
CA PRO A 73 6.66 -7.25 0.63
C PRO A 73 6.73 -5.82 1.17
N LEU A 74 5.57 -5.21 1.41
CA LEU A 74 5.45 -3.83 1.89
C LEU A 74 4.56 -3.72 3.11
N SER A 75 4.98 -2.90 4.08
CA SER A 75 4.13 -2.39 5.15
C SER A 75 3.63 -1.00 4.78
N ILE A 76 2.34 -0.80 4.87
CA ILE A 76 1.70 0.51 4.76
C ILE A 76 1.19 0.89 6.14
N ILE A 77 1.70 2.01 6.65
CA ILE A 77 1.42 2.49 8.00
C ILE A 77 0.63 3.78 7.88
N ASN A 78 -0.56 3.83 8.46
CA ASN A 78 -1.31 5.06 8.61
C ASN A 78 -0.98 5.70 9.96
N LEU A 79 -0.28 6.82 9.94
CA LEU A 79 0.20 7.52 11.15
C LEU A 79 -0.81 8.53 11.72
N LYS A 80 -2.02 8.60 11.17
CA LYS A 80 -3.08 9.51 11.60
C LYS A 80 -4.37 8.75 11.89
N PRO A 81 -5.24 9.25 12.78
CA PRO A 81 -6.50 8.59 13.12
C PRO A 81 -7.59 8.73 12.03
N LEU A 82 -7.21 9.00 10.81
CA LEU A 82 -8.11 9.16 9.66
C LEU A 82 -7.98 7.98 8.72
N ASP A 83 -9.11 7.44 8.32
CA ASP A 83 -9.17 6.36 7.33
C ASP A 83 -8.77 6.85 5.94
N THR A 84 -8.24 5.93 5.15
CA THR A 84 -7.97 6.14 3.73
C THR A 84 -8.26 4.85 2.97
N SER A 85 -8.46 4.94 1.66
CA SER A 85 -8.66 3.75 0.83
C SER A 85 -7.51 3.62 -0.15
N ILE A 86 -7.04 2.39 -0.33
CA ILE A 86 -6.12 1.98 -1.38
C ILE A 86 -6.98 1.37 -2.47
N TYR A 87 -6.96 1.92 -3.67
CA TYR A 87 -7.83 1.44 -4.75
C TYR A 87 -7.08 0.88 -5.95
N TYR A 88 -5.78 1.19 -6.07
CA TYR A 88 -4.97 0.71 -7.17
C TYR A 88 -3.50 0.62 -6.76
N ILE A 89 -2.81 -0.44 -7.19
CA ILE A 89 -1.38 -0.64 -6.97
C ILE A 89 -0.76 -1.09 -8.28
N GLU A 90 0.29 -0.41 -8.69
CA GLU A 90 1.06 -0.75 -9.88
C GLU A 90 2.56 -0.72 -9.61
N MET A 91 3.31 -1.42 -10.43
CA MET A 91 4.77 -1.39 -10.45
C MET A 91 5.24 -0.92 -11.83
N ILE A 92 6.18 0.01 -11.83
CA ILE A 92 6.66 0.69 -13.04
C ILE A 92 8.15 0.40 -13.24
N TYR A 93 8.51 0.04 -14.47
CA TYR A 93 9.88 -0.13 -14.93
C TYR A 93 10.02 0.40 -16.36
N ASN A 94 10.96 1.34 -16.59
CA ASN A 94 11.23 1.93 -17.92
C ASN A 94 9.97 2.38 -18.67
N GLY A 95 9.02 3.03 -17.97
CA GLY A 95 7.77 3.52 -18.55
C GLY A 95 6.70 2.46 -18.80
N ASN A 96 7.00 1.18 -18.59
CA ASN A 96 6.01 0.10 -18.60
C ASN A 96 5.49 -0.16 -17.21
N SER A 97 4.19 -0.45 -17.06
CA SER A 97 3.59 -0.77 -15.79
C SER A 97 2.94 -2.14 -15.78
N THR A 98 2.90 -2.75 -14.60
CA THR A 98 2.11 -3.95 -14.31
C THR A 98 1.31 -3.72 -13.04
N THR A 99 0.10 -4.27 -12.98
CA THR A 99 -0.80 -4.08 -11.85
C THR A 99 -0.66 -5.21 -10.84
N TYR A 100 -0.88 -4.88 -9.57
CA TYR A 100 -1.05 -5.88 -8.52
C TYR A 100 -2.25 -6.77 -8.82
N ASP A 101 -2.06 -8.07 -8.68
CA ASP A 101 -3.12 -9.05 -8.85
C ASP A 101 -3.25 -9.92 -7.60
N SER A 102 -4.37 -9.79 -6.90
CA SER A 102 -4.70 -10.56 -5.70
C SER A 102 -5.00 -12.04 -5.98
N GLN A 103 -5.23 -12.42 -7.22
CA GLN A 103 -5.52 -13.80 -7.59
C GLN A 103 -4.26 -14.67 -7.71
N TYR A 104 -3.09 -14.04 -7.90
CA TYR A 104 -1.82 -14.75 -7.86
C TYR A 104 -1.47 -15.14 -6.42
N LYS A 105 -2.02 -16.25 -5.98
CA LYS A 105 -1.65 -16.84 -4.70
C LYS A 105 -0.21 -17.32 -4.79
N VAL A 106 0.64 -16.78 -3.94
CA VAL A 106 1.95 -17.38 -3.67
C VAL A 106 1.66 -18.79 -3.17
N SER A 107 2.01 -19.78 -3.96
CA SER A 107 1.60 -21.18 -3.69
C SER A 107 2.21 -21.66 -2.36
N LYS A 108 1.58 -22.67 -1.75
CA LYS A 108 2.08 -23.37 -0.53
C LYS A 108 3.54 -23.85 -0.66
N VAL A 109 4.06 -23.94 -1.88
CA VAL A 109 5.46 -24.26 -2.17
C VAL A 109 6.42 -23.24 -1.62
N VAL A 110 6.06 -21.94 -1.66
CA VAL A 110 6.88 -20.89 -1.07
C VAL A 110 6.93 -21.05 0.45
N ASP A 111 5.81 -21.48 1.06
CA ASP A 111 5.73 -21.68 2.52
C ASP A 111 6.64 -22.84 2.99
N SER A 112 6.76 -23.91 2.20
CA SER A 112 7.57 -25.05 2.60
C SER A 112 9.08 -24.89 2.32
N GLN A 113 9.44 -24.07 1.32
CA GLN A 113 10.83 -23.92 0.88
C GLN A 113 11.54 -22.67 1.34
N LEU A 114 10.80 -21.70 1.77
CA LEU A 114 11.29 -20.48 2.32
C LEU A 114 10.74 -20.27 3.74
N PRO A 115 11.08 -21.17 4.71
CA PRO A 115 10.59 -21.07 6.09
C PRO A 115 10.90 -19.69 6.70
N PHE A 116 11.95 -19.04 6.22
CA PHE A 116 12.29 -17.67 6.58
C PHE A 116 11.29 -16.65 5.97
N ILE A 117 10.78 -16.90 4.76
CA ILE A 117 9.74 -16.07 4.14
C ILE A 117 8.41 -16.34 4.82
N SER A 118 8.08 -17.62 5.09
CA SER A 118 6.81 -17.98 5.72
C SER A 118 6.72 -17.41 7.14
N SER A 119 7.78 -17.44 7.94
CA SER A 119 7.77 -16.84 9.27
C SER A 119 7.58 -15.33 9.26
N GLN A 120 8.06 -14.64 8.23
CA GLN A 120 7.83 -13.20 8.06
C GLN A 120 6.47 -12.89 7.41
N LEU A 121 5.95 -13.81 6.60
CA LEU A 121 4.63 -13.69 5.97
C LEU A 121 3.48 -14.07 6.90
N VAL A 122 3.72 -14.86 7.94
CA VAL A 122 2.71 -15.21 8.96
C VAL A 122 2.11 -13.96 9.64
N ASN A 123 2.88 -12.88 9.72
CA ASN A 123 2.40 -11.59 10.21
C ASN A 123 1.88 -10.68 9.09
N SER A 124 1.82 -11.17 7.84
CA SER A 124 1.23 -10.40 6.75
C SER A 124 -0.28 -10.63 6.73
N ASN A 125 -1.04 -9.57 6.48
CA ASN A 125 -2.47 -9.68 6.18
C ASN A 125 -2.69 -10.38 4.82
N GLY A 126 -1.61 -10.95 4.26
CA GLY A 126 -1.58 -11.67 2.99
C GLY A 126 -1.84 -10.76 1.79
N GLN A 127 -2.70 -11.23 0.92
CA GLN A 127 -3.15 -10.47 -0.25
C GLN A 127 -4.45 -9.76 0.09
N ILE A 128 -4.51 -8.48 -0.24
CA ILE A 128 -5.73 -7.68 -0.07
C ILE A 128 -6.53 -7.66 -1.36
N THR A 129 -7.85 -7.55 -1.21
CA THR A 129 -8.74 -7.23 -2.33
C THR A 129 -8.87 -5.72 -2.42
N LEU A 130 -8.68 -5.16 -3.60
CA LEU A 130 -8.86 -3.73 -3.84
C LEU A 130 -10.30 -3.43 -4.28
N PRO A 131 -10.90 -2.33 -3.83
CA PRO A 131 -10.35 -1.32 -2.92
C PRO A 131 -10.24 -1.81 -1.47
N TYR A 132 -9.15 -1.45 -0.79
CA TYR A 132 -8.90 -1.79 0.61
C TYR A 132 -8.98 -0.54 1.49
N ARG A 133 -9.78 -0.60 2.57
CA ARG A 133 -9.88 0.47 3.55
C ARG A 133 -8.81 0.29 4.62
N LEU A 134 -7.92 1.23 4.71
CA LEU A 134 -6.88 1.31 5.74
C LEU A 134 -7.37 2.26 6.84
N HIS A 135 -7.60 1.72 8.03
CA HIS A 135 -8.07 2.49 9.16
C HIS A 135 -7.01 3.44 9.73
N GLY A 136 -7.49 4.39 10.51
CA GLY A 136 -6.59 5.29 11.23
C GLY A 136 -5.70 4.53 12.20
N MET A 137 -4.39 4.89 12.26
CA MET A 137 -3.36 4.24 13.09
C MET A 137 -3.12 2.76 12.78
N GLU A 138 -3.63 2.26 11.66
CA GLU A 138 -3.44 0.87 11.24
C GLU A 138 -2.12 0.67 10.50
N THR A 139 -1.53 -0.52 10.69
CA THR A 139 -0.43 -1.03 9.87
C THR A 139 -0.89 -2.28 9.16
N VAL A 140 -0.76 -2.31 7.84
CA VAL A 140 -1.03 -3.48 7.02
C VAL A 140 0.25 -3.96 6.36
N ASN A 141 0.55 -5.26 6.51
CA ASN A 141 1.68 -5.92 5.86
C ASN A 141 1.16 -6.69 4.65
N LEU A 142 1.60 -6.29 3.46
CA LEU A 142 1.14 -6.82 2.19
C LEU A 142 2.25 -7.55 1.47
N LEU A 143 1.94 -8.70 0.92
CA LEU A 143 2.77 -9.35 -0.09
C LEU A 143 2.20 -9.02 -1.46
N LEU A 144 2.80 -8.04 -2.12
CA LEU A 144 2.36 -7.63 -3.45
C LEU A 144 2.93 -8.56 -4.51
N THR A 145 2.06 -9.07 -5.37
CA THR A 145 2.39 -9.94 -6.49
C THR A 145 2.09 -9.21 -7.80
N PHE A 146 3.08 -9.17 -8.69
CA PHE A 146 2.96 -8.51 -9.98
C PHE A 146 3.23 -9.53 -11.09
N PRO A 147 2.20 -9.89 -11.88
CA PRO A 147 2.32 -10.76 -13.03
C PRO A 147 2.92 -10.03 -14.24
N TYR A 148 3.13 -10.77 -15.31
CA TYR A 148 3.54 -10.25 -16.62
C TYR A 148 4.91 -9.56 -16.67
N VAL A 149 5.80 -9.90 -15.74
CA VAL A 149 7.16 -9.32 -15.65
C VAL A 149 8.23 -10.10 -16.43
N GLN A 150 7.83 -11.00 -17.32
CA GLN A 150 8.76 -11.87 -18.06
C GLN A 150 9.79 -11.10 -18.88
N ASN A 151 9.41 -9.99 -19.50
CA ASN A 151 10.33 -9.17 -20.27
C ASN A 151 11.33 -8.44 -19.35
N TRP A 152 10.90 -7.99 -18.20
CA TRP A 152 11.77 -7.36 -17.19
C TRP A 152 12.78 -8.36 -16.64
N TYR A 153 12.35 -9.60 -16.42
CA TYR A 153 13.23 -10.69 -16.01
C TYR A 153 14.29 -11.01 -17.08
N LYS A 154 13.93 -11.02 -18.38
CA LYS A 154 14.90 -11.18 -19.47
C LYS A 154 15.93 -10.05 -19.51
N GLU A 155 15.51 -8.82 -19.24
CA GLU A 155 16.44 -7.69 -19.14
C GLU A 155 17.38 -7.84 -17.93
N TYR A 156 16.84 -8.25 -16.77
CA TYR A 156 17.64 -8.60 -15.61
C TYR A 156 18.70 -9.65 -15.94
N GLN A 157 18.30 -10.77 -16.58
CA GLN A 157 19.25 -11.81 -16.99
C GLN A 157 20.32 -11.31 -17.94
N LYS A 158 19.97 -10.41 -18.87
CA LYS A 158 20.91 -9.84 -19.85
C LYS A 158 21.91 -8.88 -19.20
N LYS A 159 21.46 -8.08 -18.22
CA LYS A 159 22.31 -7.10 -17.53
C LYS A 159 23.15 -7.73 -16.42
N GLY A 160 22.66 -8.80 -15.80
CA GLY A 160 23.31 -9.44 -14.64
C GLY A 160 23.22 -8.62 -13.34
N GLU A 161 22.49 -7.52 -13.34
CA GLU A 161 22.33 -6.59 -12.22
C GLU A 161 20.85 -6.43 -11.84
N PRO A 162 20.52 -6.22 -10.55
CA PRO A 162 19.14 -5.93 -10.12
C PRO A 162 18.54 -4.76 -10.92
N ILE A 163 17.27 -4.85 -11.22
CA ILE A 163 16.53 -3.79 -11.91
C ILE A 163 15.77 -2.92 -10.93
N ASP A 164 15.91 -1.61 -11.05
CA ASP A 164 15.22 -0.64 -10.20
C ASP A 164 13.81 -0.41 -10.69
N VAL A 165 12.85 -0.58 -9.78
CA VAL A 165 11.41 -0.42 -10.06
C VAL A 165 10.79 0.55 -9.07
N THR A 166 9.65 1.12 -9.44
CA THR A 166 8.85 1.98 -8.58
C THR A 166 7.47 1.35 -8.38
N VAL A 167 7.13 1.05 -7.14
CA VAL A 167 5.77 0.65 -6.76
C VAL A 167 4.96 1.90 -6.43
N CYS A 168 3.87 2.11 -7.15
CA CYS A 168 2.94 3.21 -6.95
C CYS A 168 1.67 2.69 -6.27
N ILE A 169 1.33 3.24 -5.11
CA ILE A 169 0.12 2.91 -4.36
C ILE A 169 -0.81 4.11 -4.41
N HIS A 170 -1.92 3.95 -5.11
CA HIS A 170 -2.92 4.99 -5.30
C HIS A 170 -3.93 4.94 -4.16
N THR A 171 -3.96 6.00 -3.39
CA THR A 171 -4.90 6.17 -2.28
C THR A 171 -5.92 7.27 -2.59
N SER A 172 -6.98 7.35 -1.78
CA SER A 172 -7.99 8.41 -1.93
C SER A 172 -7.44 9.83 -1.79
N THR A 173 -6.23 10.01 -1.26
CA THR A 173 -5.66 11.33 -0.99
C THR A 173 -4.40 11.64 -1.80
N LYS A 174 -3.62 10.62 -2.16
CA LYS A 174 -2.35 10.80 -2.88
C LYS A 174 -1.84 9.48 -3.47
N ILE A 175 -0.84 9.60 -4.35
CA ILE A 175 -0.06 8.48 -4.83
C ILE A 175 1.21 8.38 -3.97
N LEU A 176 1.45 7.21 -3.42
CA LEU A 176 2.67 6.89 -2.68
C LEU A 176 3.60 6.13 -3.61
N LYS A 177 4.88 6.51 -3.63
CA LYS A 177 5.91 5.86 -4.44
C LYS A 177 6.92 5.17 -3.52
N TYR A 178 7.23 3.92 -3.84
CA TYR A 178 8.26 3.14 -3.18
C TYR A 178 9.25 2.62 -4.21
N HIS A 179 10.52 2.99 -4.07
CA HIS A 179 11.60 2.57 -4.96
C HIS A 179 12.27 1.34 -4.37
N THR A 180 12.48 0.32 -5.20
CA THR A 180 13.14 -0.92 -4.81
C THR A 180 13.80 -1.56 -6.02
N SER A 181 14.68 -2.53 -5.78
CA SER A 181 15.38 -3.27 -6.83
C SER A 181 14.88 -4.71 -6.82
N LEU A 182 14.65 -5.28 -8.00
CA LEU A 182 14.28 -6.68 -8.19
C LEU A 182 15.49 -7.49 -8.61
N ALA A 183 15.75 -8.57 -7.87
CA ALA A 183 16.75 -9.59 -8.18
C ALA A 183 16.06 -10.97 -8.25
N ASP A 184 16.77 -11.99 -8.69
CA ASP A 184 16.22 -13.35 -8.71
C ASP A 184 16.17 -13.94 -7.31
N ILE A 185 14.99 -14.32 -6.88
CA ILE A 185 14.78 -15.07 -5.65
C ILE A 185 15.00 -16.55 -5.98
N ARG A 186 16.18 -17.06 -5.64
CA ARG A 186 16.51 -18.47 -5.89
C ARG A 186 15.74 -19.36 -4.92
N VAL A 187 14.72 -20.02 -5.42
CA VAL A 187 14.01 -21.09 -4.73
C VAL A 187 14.66 -22.42 -5.11
N ASN A 188 15.27 -23.10 -4.15
CA ASN A 188 15.84 -24.40 -4.42
C ASN A 188 14.74 -25.48 -4.45
N VAL A 189 14.21 -25.75 -5.62
CA VAL A 189 13.09 -26.68 -5.86
C VAL A 189 13.49 -28.16 -5.68
N GLN A 190 14.80 -28.44 -5.55
CA GLN A 190 15.31 -29.84 -5.51
C GLN A 190 15.04 -30.56 -4.19
N ASN A 191 14.69 -29.85 -3.12
CA ASN A 191 14.49 -30.42 -1.78
C ASN A 191 13.02 -30.61 -1.38
N ILE A 192 12.08 -30.57 -2.33
CA ILE A 192 10.66 -30.83 -2.03
C ILE A 192 10.46 -32.36 -2.04
N THR A 193 10.56 -32.96 -0.88
CA THR A 193 10.03 -34.31 -0.62
C THR A 193 8.54 -34.18 -0.29
N TYR A 194 7.71 -34.97 -0.96
CA TYR A 194 6.26 -35.07 -0.77
C TYR A 194 5.89 -35.77 0.53
#